data_4ec52c365ba211cd2a536c06a11a5bdf
#
_entry.id   4ec52c365ba211cd2a536c06a11a5bdf
#
_cell.length_a   1.000
_cell.length_b   1.000
_cell.length_c   1.000
_cell.angle_alpha   90.00
_cell.angle_beta   90.00
_cell.angle_gamma   90.00
#
_symmetry.space_group_name_H-M   'P 1'
#
loop_
_entity.id
_entity.type
_entity.pdbx_description
1 polymer ?
#
loop_
_entity_poly.entity_id
_entity_poly.type
_entity_poly.pdbx_seq_one_letter_code
_entity_poly.pdbx_strand_id
1 'polypeptide(L)'
;ELSQLISESAVHEMLNDGIKSLHNSKREEFSGLGYVKVLAKGPAMNSDVEPLTIFEIAAHDLLNNRDSSLIEMFGPTAVVVDCKTPQQALEVADVFDGTLASGVHGGQGDELIQLGLIDLLSRISGRVIMNAWPTGVAVTWSMQHGGPYPASTSSLFTSVGADSIVRFRRPITYQNF
;
A
#
# COMPACT_ATOMS: atom_id res chain seq x y z
N GLU A 1 -11.00 -8.56 -18.61
CA GLU A 1 -11.82 -8.61 -17.38
C GLU A 1 -11.54 -7.42 -16.48
N LEU A 2 -10.29 -7.21 -16.00
CA LEU A 2 -9.92 -6.08 -15.15
C LEU A 2 -10.28 -4.72 -15.78
N SER A 3 -9.92 -4.50 -17.05
CA SER A 3 -10.22 -3.25 -17.76
C SER A 3 -11.71 -2.96 -17.86
N GLN A 4 -12.55 -4.00 -17.99
CA GLN A 4 -13.99 -3.86 -17.99
C GLN A 4 -14.52 -3.44 -16.62
N LEU A 5 -14.06 -4.11 -15.54
CA LEU A 5 -14.44 -3.75 -14.16
C LEU A 5 -14.06 -2.31 -13.83
N ILE A 6 -12.90 -1.87 -14.28
CA ILE A 6 -12.42 -0.50 -14.07
C ILE A 6 -13.26 0.52 -14.88
N SER A 7 -13.67 0.18 -16.11
CA SER A 7 -14.52 1.07 -16.90
C SER A 7 -15.93 1.26 -16.32
N GLU A 8 -16.38 0.33 -15.48
CA GLU A 8 -17.68 0.35 -14.80
C GLU A 8 -17.55 0.79 -13.33
N SER A 9 -16.33 1.15 -12.88
CA SER A 9 -16.08 1.51 -11.48
C SER A 9 -16.78 2.82 -11.09
N ALA A 10 -17.23 2.89 -9.84
CA ALA A 10 -17.70 4.14 -9.27
C ALA A 10 -16.55 5.16 -9.20
N VAL A 11 -16.90 6.42 -9.35
CA VAL A 11 -15.99 7.55 -9.23
C VAL A 11 -16.36 8.37 -8.00
N HIS A 12 -15.35 8.90 -7.32
CA HIS A 12 -15.52 9.66 -6.10
C HIS A 12 -14.74 10.98 -6.18
N GLU A 13 -15.26 11.99 -5.57
CA GLU A 13 -14.54 13.25 -5.40
C GLU A 13 -13.33 13.05 -4.48
N MET A 14 -12.26 13.77 -4.77
CA MET A 14 -11.10 13.82 -3.89
C MET A 14 -11.42 14.65 -2.64
N LEU A 15 -10.74 14.35 -1.53
CA LEU A 15 -11.00 14.97 -0.23
C LEU A 15 -10.91 16.52 -0.28
N ASN A 16 -9.98 17.06 -1.05
CA ASN A 16 -9.82 18.49 -1.30
C ASN A 16 -8.94 18.74 -2.54
N ASP A 17 -8.91 19.99 -3.01
CA ASP A 17 -8.17 20.40 -4.20
C ASP A 17 -6.65 20.23 -4.07
N GLY A 18 -6.10 20.39 -2.88
CA GLY A 18 -4.66 20.21 -2.63
C GLY A 18 -4.22 18.76 -2.85
N ILE A 19 -4.99 17.81 -2.30
CA ILE A 19 -4.76 16.37 -2.51
C ILE A 19 -4.94 16.01 -3.98
N LYS A 20 -5.99 16.53 -4.62
CA LYS A 20 -6.25 16.32 -6.04
C LYS A 20 -5.10 16.81 -6.92
N SER A 21 -4.62 18.03 -6.69
CA SER A 21 -3.51 18.62 -7.44
C SER A 21 -2.22 17.80 -7.28
N LEU A 22 -1.91 17.40 -6.05
CA LEU A 22 -0.73 16.56 -5.78
C LEU A 22 -0.84 15.18 -6.44
N HIS A 23 -2.01 14.53 -6.32
CA HIS A 23 -2.27 13.24 -6.98
C HIS A 23 -2.07 13.35 -8.50
N ASN A 24 -2.64 14.37 -9.13
CA ASN A 24 -2.53 14.57 -10.58
C ASN A 24 -1.09 14.78 -11.01
N SER A 25 -0.35 15.63 -10.31
CA SER A 25 1.07 15.87 -10.58
C SER A 25 1.89 14.57 -10.49
N LYS A 26 1.68 13.77 -9.43
CA LYS A 26 2.39 12.50 -9.24
C LYS A 26 1.99 11.43 -10.26
N ARG A 27 0.72 11.37 -10.61
CA ARG A 27 0.21 10.47 -11.65
C ARG A 27 0.79 10.82 -13.03
N GLU A 28 0.88 12.11 -13.37
CA GLU A 28 1.50 12.57 -14.61
C GLU A 28 3.00 12.27 -14.64
N GLU A 29 3.71 12.54 -13.57
CA GLU A 29 5.12 12.19 -13.39
C GLU A 29 5.34 10.69 -13.64
N PHE A 30 4.55 9.83 -12.98
CA PHE A 30 4.65 8.37 -13.11
C PHE A 30 4.28 7.88 -14.53
N SER A 31 3.21 8.42 -15.12
CA SER A 31 2.80 8.04 -16.47
C SER A 31 3.78 8.47 -17.55
N GLY A 32 4.60 9.47 -17.28
CA GLY A 32 5.67 9.94 -18.17
C GLY A 32 6.92 9.06 -18.20
N LEU A 33 7.03 8.08 -17.29
CA LEU A 33 8.14 7.15 -17.27
C LEU A 33 8.02 6.18 -18.46
N GLY A 34 9.03 6.10 -19.28
CA GLY A 34 8.99 5.37 -20.57
C GLY A 34 8.78 3.85 -20.46
N TYR A 35 8.89 3.30 -19.25
CA TYR A 35 8.71 1.88 -18.92
C TYR A 35 7.38 1.59 -18.19
N VAL A 36 6.56 2.60 -17.93
CA VAL A 36 5.23 2.47 -17.31
C VAL A 36 4.15 2.46 -18.39
N LYS A 37 3.14 1.62 -18.20
CA LYS A 37 1.99 1.54 -19.10
C LYS A 37 0.70 1.77 -18.34
N VAL A 38 -0.28 2.42 -18.95
CA VAL A 38 -1.65 2.45 -18.42
C VAL A 38 -2.32 1.13 -18.77
N LEU A 39 -2.58 0.31 -17.76
CA LEU A 39 -3.26 -0.97 -17.92
C LEU A 39 -4.78 -0.79 -18.04
N ALA A 40 -5.36 0.08 -17.21
CA ALA A 40 -6.78 0.40 -17.25
C ALA A 40 -7.05 1.79 -16.70
N LYS A 41 -8.11 2.43 -17.18
CA LYS A 41 -8.56 3.74 -16.70
C LYS A 41 -10.09 3.75 -16.62
N GLY A 42 -10.61 4.23 -15.50
CA GLY A 42 -12.03 4.40 -15.25
C GLY A 42 -12.64 5.60 -16.01
N PRO A 43 -13.95 5.77 -15.93
CA PRO A 43 -14.64 6.88 -16.57
C PRO A 43 -14.22 8.23 -15.95
N ALA A 44 -14.05 9.24 -16.79
CA ALA A 44 -13.95 10.63 -16.38
C ALA A 44 -15.34 11.27 -16.53
N MET A 45 -16.00 11.59 -15.41
CA MET A 45 -17.37 12.12 -15.45
C MET A 45 -17.42 13.64 -15.45
N ASN A 46 -16.54 14.31 -14.72
CA ASN A 46 -16.42 15.78 -14.69
C ASN A 46 -15.02 16.18 -14.16
N SER A 47 -14.77 17.49 -14.08
CA SER A 47 -13.47 18.02 -13.63
C SER A 47 -13.15 17.76 -12.15
N ASP A 48 -14.14 17.41 -11.33
CA ASP A 48 -13.99 17.30 -9.87
C ASP A 48 -13.69 15.87 -9.42
N VAL A 49 -13.84 14.93 -10.35
CA VAL A 49 -13.67 13.49 -10.10
C VAL A 49 -12.44 12.96 -10.82
N GLU A 50 -11.56 12.32 -10.08
CA GLU A 50 -10.39 11.65 -10.66
C GLU A 50 -10.73 10.20 -11.02
N PRO A 51 -10.46 9.77 -12.27
CA PRO A 51 -10.71 8.41 -12.68
C PRO A 51 -9.73 7.45 -12.00
N LEU A 52 -10.25 6.29 -11.57
CA LEU A 52 -9.40 5.19 -11.15
C LEU A 52 -8.43 4.84 -12.28
N THR A 53 -7.13 4.83 -11.99
CA THR A 53 -6.10 4.52 -12.97
C THR A 53 -5.24 3.36 -12.46
N ILE A 54 -5.06 2.35 -13.28
CA ILE A 54 -4.17 1.22 -13.01
C ILE A 54 -3.00 1.27 -13.98
N PHE A 55 -1.81 1.34 -13.43
CA PHE A 55 -0.57 1.23 -14.19
C PHE A 55 -0.01 -0.18 -14.12
N GLU A 56 0.80 -0.52 -15.11
CA GLU A 56 1.61 -1.73 -15.16
C GLU A 56 3.09 -1.36 -15.32
N ILE A 57 3.94 -2.04 -14.57
CA ILE A 57 5.39 -1.95 -14.66
C ILE A 57 5.98 -3.36 -14.58
N ALA A 58 7.03 -3.65 -15.36
CA ALA A 58 7.73 -4.90 -15.18
C ALA A 58 8.64 -4.85 -13.93
N ALA A 59 8.80 -5.98 -13.24
CA ALA A 59 9.61 -6.05 -12.01
C ALA A 59 11.04 -5.54 -12.20
N HIS A 60 11.68 -5.87 -13.35
CA HIS A 60 13.06 -5.43 -13.62
C HIS A 60 13.17 -3.91 -13.79
N ASP A 61 12.13 -3.27 -14.37
CA ASP A 61 12.12 -1.81 -14.55
C ASP A 61 11.95 -1.10 -13.21
N LEU A 62 11.07 -1.61 -12.34
CA LEU A 62 10.91 -1.11 -10.97
C LEU A 62 12.22 -1.23 -10.19
N LEU A 63 12.86 -2.40 -10.22
CA LEU A 63 14.09 -2.67 -9.48
C LEU A 63 15.27 -1.80 -9.94
N ASN A 64 15.34 -1.49 -11.23
CA ASN A 64 16.38 -0.61 -11.81
C ASN A 64 16.10 0.88 -11.60
N ASN A 65 14.86 1.28 -11.33
CA ASN A 65 14.43 2.68 -11.24
C ASN A 65 13.63 2.94 -9.96
N ARG A 66 14.12 2.48 -8.81
CA ARG A 66 13.40 2.46 -7.52
C ARG A 66 12.84 3.83 -7.14
N ASP A 67 13.66 4.87 -7.14
CA ASP A 67 13.29 6.20 -6.67
C ASP A 67 12.14 6.83 -7.47
N SER A 68 12.09 6.58 -8.78
CA SER A 68 11.02 7.07 -9.65
C SER A 68 9.82 6.14 -9.73
N SER A 69 9.98 4.86 -9.36
CA SER A 69 8.91 3.85 -9.41
C SER A 69 8.14 3.69 -8.10
N LEU A 70 8.75 4.04 -6.96
CA LEU A 70 8.16 3.91 -5.61
C LEU A 70 7.59 5.24 -5.10
N ILE A 71 6.95 6.00 -5.96
CA ILE A 71 6.29 7.26 -5.58
C ILE A 71 4.87 7.00 -5.07
N GLU A 72 4.49 7.65 -3.98
CA GLU A 72 3.12 7.61 -3.49
C GLU A 72 2.23 8.54 -4.30
N MET A 73 1.19 7.97 -4.90
CA MET A 73 0.12 8.69 -5.60
C MET A 73 -1.14 8.65 -4.74
N PHE A 74 -1.28 9.62 -3.83
CA PHE A 74 -2.36 9.63 -2.84
C PHE A 74 -3.73 9.92 -3.47
N GLY A 75 -4.36 8.87 -4.02
CA GLY A 75 -5.61 8.96 -4.77
C GLY A 75 -6.00 7.63 -5.43
N PRO A 76 -6.98 7.63 -6.34
CA PRO A 76 -7.53 6.43 -6.97
C PRO A 76 -6.59 5.85 -8.04
N THR A 77 -5.42 5.44 -7.61
CA THR A 77 -4.37 4.87 -8.47
C THR A 77 -3.79 3.61 -7.85
N ALA A 78 -3.51 2.61 -8.69
CA ALA A 78 -2.79 1.42 -8.31
C ALA A 78 -1.73 1.06 -9.37
N VAL A 79 -0.69 0.36 -8.95
CA VAL A 79 0.38 -0.12 -9.82
C VAL A 79 0.43 -1.65 -9.74
N VAL A 80 0.36 -2.31 -10.86
CA VAL A 80 0.57 -3.76 -11.01
C VAL A 80 2.01 -3.97 -11.42
N VAL A 81 2.75 -4.72 -10.63
CA VAL A 81 4.13 -5.11 -10.96
C VAL A 81 4.12 -6.54 -11.51
N ASP A 82 4.50 -6.67 -12.78
CA ASP A 82 4.56 -7.98 -13.44
C ASP A 82 5.87 -8.68 -13.10
N CYS A 83 5.77 -9.68 -12.21
CA CYS A 83 6.87 -10.54 -11.80
C CYS A 83 6.84 -11.85 -12.59
N LYS A 84 7.92 -12.18 -13.29
CA LYS A 84 8.00 -13.40 -14.10
C LYS A 84 8.34 -14.66 -13.28
N THR A 85 8.86 -14.48 -12.09
CA THR A 85 9.22 -15.59 -11.19
C THR A 85 8.85 -15.24 -9.74
N PRO A 86 8.64 -16.27 -8.89
CA PRO A 86 8.45 -16.06 -7.45
C PRO A 86 9.60 -15.28 -6.80
N GLN A 87 10.82 -15.49 -7.25
CA GLN A 87 12.00 -14.80 -6.75
C GLN A 87 11.93 -13.29 -7.03
N GLN A 88 11.47 -12.89 -8.23
CA GLN A 88 11.25 -11.47 -8.52
C GLN A 88 10.18 -10.83 -7.62
N ALA A 89 9.16 -11.58 -7.22
CA ALA A 89 8.15 -11.07 -6.30
C ALA A 89 8.77 -10.76 -4.92
N LEU A 90 9.66 -11.62 -4.43
CA LEU A 90 10.42 -11.36 -3.20
C LEU A 90 11.33 -10.14 -3.34
N GLU A 91 12.08 -10.02 -4.43
CA GLU A 91 12.96 -8.89 -4.71
C GLU A 91 12.19 -7.57 -4.80
N VAL A 92 11.02 -7.58 -5.45
CA VAL A 92 10.13 -6.41 -5.50
C VAL A 92 9.59 -6.07 -4.11
N ALA A 93 9.17 -7.07 -3.33
CA ALA A 93 8.67 -6.82 -1.97
C ALA A 93 9.75 -6.25 -1.04
N ASP A 94 11.03 -6.62 -1.24
CA ASP A 94 12.17 -6.18 -0.41
C ASP A 94 12.58 -4.72 -0.63
N VAL A 95 12.09 -4.09 -1.70
CA VAL A 95 12.46 -2.68 -1.99
C VAL A 95 11.51 -1.66 -1.40
N PHE A 96 10.38 -2.08 -0.84
CA PHE A 96 9.43 -1.17 -0.22
C PHE A 96 9.87 -0.75 1.19
N ASP A 97 9.62 0.51 1.51
CA ASP A 97 9.78 1.04 2.85
C ASP A 97 8.64 0.61 3.78
N GLY A 98 8.72 1.06 5.03
CA GLY A 98 7.69 0.80 6.03
C GLY A 98 6.29 1.20 5.57
N THR A 99 5.32 0.29 5.71
CA THR A 99 3.92 0.47 5.30
C THR A 99 2.94 0.10 6.42
N LEU A 100 1.72 0.62 6.33
CA LEU A 100 0.66 0.31 7.32
C LEU A 100 0.17 -1.12 7.22
N ALA A 101 0.01 -1.63 6.01
CA ALA A 101 -0.53 -2.95 5.78
C ALA A 101 -0.02 -3.55 4.47
N SER A 102 0.17 -4.86 4.48
CA SER A 102 0.46 -5.67 3.30
C SER A 102 -0.50 -6.85 3.21
N GLY A 103 -0.78 -7.30 1.98
CA GLY A 103 -1.59 -8.48 1.72
C GLY A 103 -0.82 -9.50 0.91
N VAL A 104 -0.96 -10.77 1.28
CA VAL A 104 -0.45 -11.91 0.51
C VAL A 104 -1.63 -12.75 0.07
N HIS A 105 -1.79 -12.90 -1.23
CA HIS A 105 -2.77 -13.80 -1.83
C HIS A 105 -2.05 -14.97 -2.48
N GLY A 106 -2.49 -16.16 -2.19
CA GLY A 106 -1.90 -17.36 -2.75
C GLY A 106 -2.85 -18.54 -2.67
N GLY A 107 -2.57 -19.53 -3.50
CA GLY A 107 -3.33 -20.77 -3.61
C GLY A 107 -2.53 -21.99 -3.18
N GLN A 108 -3.05 -23.14 -3.53
CA GLN A 108 -2.39 -24.42 -3.31
C GLN A 108 -1.12 -24.52 -4.19
N GLY A 109 -0.01 -24.88 -3.59
CA GLY A 109 1.29 -24.98 -4.26
C GLY A 109 2.18 -23.74 -4.12
N ASP A 110 1.66 -22.65 -3.53
CA ASP A 110 2.38 -21.39 -3.33
C ASP A 110 3.00 -21.28 -1.92
N GLU A 111 2.94 -22.31 -1.10
CA GLU A 111 3.21 -22.24 0.35
C GLU A 111 4.61 -21.68 0.66
N LEU A 112 5.63 -22.09 -0.09
CA LEU A 112 7.00 -21.63 0.14
C LEU A 112 7.19 -20.15 -0.18
N ILE A 113 6.63 -19.67 -1.29
CA ILE A 113 6.71 -18.26 -1.66
C ILE A 113 5.85 -17.40 -0.72
N GLN A 114 4.69 -17.89 -0.30
CA GLN A 114 3.85 -17.22 0.69
C GLN A 114 4.60 -17.02 2.01
N LEU A 115 5.26 -18.05 2.53
CA LEU A 115 6.07 -17.95 3.75
C LEU A 115 7.21 -16.95 3.60
N GLY A 116 7.91 -16.93 2.47
CA GLY A 116 8.95 -15.95 2.16
C GLY A 116 8.43 -14.52 2.13
N LEU A 117 7.28 -14.29 1.48
CA LEU A 117 6.62 -12.98 1.44
C LEU A 117 6.13 -12.55 2.83
N ILE A 118 5.53 -13.45 3.61
CA ILE A 118 5.06 -13.15 4.97
C ILE A 118 6.24 -12.74 5.85
N ASP A 119 7.35 -13.47 5.83
CA ASP A 119 8.54 -13.14 6.62
C ASP A 119 9.09 -11.76 6.25
N LEU A 120 9.22 -11.48 4.95
CA LEU A 120 9.71 -10.21 4.46
C LEU A 120 8.75 -9.05 4.81
N LEU A 121 7.47 -9.19 4.48
CA LEU A 121 6.47 -8.15 4.69
C LEU A 121 6.20 -7.88 6.17
N SER A 122 6.40 -8.86 7.06
CA SER A 122 6.27 -8.66 8.51
C SER A 122 7.32 -7.70 9.07
N ARG A 123 8.44 -7.51 8.37
CA ARG A 123 9.49 -6.56 8.79
C ARG A 123 9.17 -5.12 8.41
N ILE A 124 8.36 -4.91 7.37
CA ILE A 124 8.05 -3.60 6.83
C ILE A 124 6.60 -3.16 7.01
N SER A 125 5.74 -4.02 7.55
CA SER A 125 4.30 -3.73 7.69
C SER A 125 3.85 -3.78 9.14
N GLY A 126 2.93 -2.90 9.49
CA GLY A 126 2.23 -2.98 10.76
C GLY A 126 1.23 -4.14 10.83
N ARG A 127 0.74 -4.59 9.68
CA ARG A 127 -0.24 -5.66 9.55
C ARG A 127 -0.02 -6.45 8.26
N VAL A 128 0.05 -7.77 8.34
CA VAL A 128 0.11 -8.67 7.18
C VAL A 128 -1.19 -9.47 7.12
N ILE A 129 -1.85 -9.49 5.96
CA ILE A 129 -3.15 -10.11 5.75
C ILE A 129 -3.02 -11.23 4.72
N MET A 130 -3.63 -12.39 5.01
CA MET A 130 -3.65 -13.53 4.10
C MET A 130 -5.00 -13.64 3.39
N ASN A 131 -4.96 -13.75 2.07
CA ASN A 131 -6.11 -13.98 1.20
C ASN A 131 -7.32 -13.06 1.47
N ALA A 132 -7.04 -11.81 1.86
CA ALA A 132 -8.03 -10.77 2.06
C ALA A 132 -7.44 -9.39 1.74
N TRP A 133 -8.29 -8.42 1.47
CA TRP A 133 -7.88 -7.04 1.23
C TRP A 133 -7.67 -6.29 2.55
N PRO A 134 -6.71 -5.39 2.64
CA PRO A 134 -6.41 -4.63 3.85
C PRO A 134 -7.41 -3.48 4.08
N THR A 135 -8.68 -3.75 3.86
CA THR A 135 -9.78 -2.80 4.01
C THR A 135 -10.27 -2.72 5.42
N GLY A 136 -10.41 -1.95 6.18
CA GLY A 136 -10.93 -1.92 7.53
C GLY A 136 -10.03 -2.55 8.58
N VAL A 137 -10.26 -2.17 9.81
CA VAL A 137 -9.57 -2.64 10.99
C VAL A 137 -10.59 -2.93 12.10
N ALA A 138 -10.41 -4.06 12.80
CA ALA A 138 -11.21 -4.38 13.97
C ALA A 138 -10.65 -3.67 15.21
N VAL A 139 -11.51 -3.20 16.09
CA VAL A 139 -11.11 -2.65 17.39
C VAL A 139 -10.91 -3.80 18.37
N THR A 140 -9.73 -4.41 18.34
CA THR A 140 -9.34 -5.54 19.19
C THR A 140 -8.01 -5.26 19.88
N TRP A 141 -7.67 -6.05 20.90
CA TRP A 141 -6.39 -5.95 21.61
C TRP A 141 -5.20 -6.31 20.71
N SER A 142 -5.37 -7.23 19.78
CA SER A 142 -4.32 -7.67 18.86
C SER A 142 -4.17 -6.79 17.63
N MET A 143 -4.98 -5.74 17.47
CA MET A 143 -4.91 -4.87 16.32
C MET A 143 -3.67 -3.97 16.39
N GLN A 144 -2.83 -4.06 15.36
CA GLN A 144 -1.74 -3.15 15.13
C GLN A 144 -1.97 -2.41 13.80
N HIS A 145 -2.25 -1.12 13.88
CA HIS A 145 -2.33 -0.22 12.72
C HIS A 145 -1.32 0.90 12.89
N GLY A 146 -0.13 0.63 12.49
CA GLY A 146 1.07 1.45 12.61
C GLY A 146 2.09 0.97 11.60
N GLY A 147 3.23 0.52 12.04
CA GLY A 147 4.29 -0.01 11.19
C GLY A 147 5.60 0.75 11.37
N PRO A 148 6.69 0.27 10.78
CA PRO A 148 7.96 0.96 10.84
C PRO A 148 7.92 2.26 10.02
N TYR A 149 8.89 3.14 10.28
CA TYR A 149 9.05 4.36 9.48
C TYR A 149 9.19 4.03 7.98
N PRO A 150 8.58 4.78 7.04
CA PRO A 150 7.84 6.02 7.24
C PRO A 150 6.34 5.86 7.56
N ALA A 151 5.80 4.64 7.66
CA ALA A 151 4.38 4.41 7.91
C ALA A 151 3.88 5.02 9.23
N SER A 152 4.73 5.04 10.26
CA SER A 152 4.47 5.73 11.51
C SER A 152 5.75 6.28 12.14
N THR A 153 5.60 7.25 13.06
CA THR A 153 6.72 7.81 13.82
C THR A 153 7.22 6.89 14.94
N SER A 154 6.43 5.88 15.30
CA SER A 154 6.80 4.86 16.28
C SER A 154 6.03 3.58 16.04
N SER A 155 6.76 2.50 15.78
CA SER A 155 6.19 1.16 15.61
C SER A 155 5.67 0.52 16.90
N LEU A 156 5.92 1.13 18.06
CA LEU A 156 5.47 0.64 19.37
C LEU A 156 4.00 0.94 19.65
N PHE A 157 3.38 1.83 18.89
CA PHE A 157 2.01 2.28 19.13
C PHE A 157 1.13 2.01 17.91
N THR A 158 -0.07 1.53 18.19
CA THR A 158 -1.13 1.44 17.18
C THR A 158 -1.98 2.72 17.15
N SER A 159 -2.47 3.10 15.97
CA SER A 159 -3.44 4.20 15.83
C SER A 159 -4.89 3.75 16.01
N VAL A 160 -5.17 2.44 15.90
CA VAL A 160 -6.49 1.83 16.02
C VAL A 160 -6.37 0.58 16.89
N GLY A 161 -7.45 0.23 17.57
CA GLY A 161 -7.50 -0.92 18.47
C GLY A 161 -7.53 -0.52 19.94
N ALA A 162 -7.69 -1.49 20.83
CA ALA A 162 -7.85 -1.24 22.27
C ALA A 162 -6.59 -0.62 22.89
N ASP A 163 -5.40 -0.95 22.36
CA ASP A 163 -4.13 -0.44 22.84
C ASP A 163 -3.75 0.96 22.29
N SER A 164 -4.56 1.58 21.47
CA SER A 164 -4.28 2.92 20.94
C SER A 164 -4.13 3.99 22.03
N ILE A 165 -4.73 3.79 23.19
CA ILE A 165 -4.60 4.66 24.38
C ILE A 165 -3.16 4.69 24.93
N VAL A 166 -2.36 3.65 24.72
CA VAL A 166 -1.03 3.48 25.32
C VAL A 166 -0.09 4.62 24.93
N ARG A 167 -0.20 5.16 23.70
CA ARG A 167 0.63 6.30 23.25
C ARG A 167 0.43 7.59 24.04
N PHE A 168 -0.70 7.72 24.74
CA PHE A 168 -1.04 8.88 25.56
C PHE A 168 -0.73 8.66 27.05
N ARG A 169 -0.16 7.53 27.39
CA ARG A 169 0.16 7.13 28.77
C ARG A 169 1.68 7.03 28.96
N ARG A 170 2.13 7.27 30.17
CA ARG A 170 3.50 6.99 30.59
C ARG A 170 3.52 6.22 31.90
N PRO A 171 4.43 5.31 32.12
CA PRO A 171 4.63 4.69 33.42
C PRO A 171 5.16 5.72 34.43
N ILE A 172 4.80 5.55 35.68
CA ILE A 172 5.36 6.28 36.83
C ILE A 172 5.58 5.29 37.98
N THR A 173 6.68 5.42 38.65
CA THR A 173 6.99 4.62 39.85
C THR A 173 6.89 5.48 41.10
N TYR A 174 6.16 4.98 42.08
CA TYR A 174 6.12 5.51 43.43
C TYR A 174 7.00 4.60 44.30
N GLN A 175 8.01 5.18 44.97
CA GLN A 175 8.91 4.44 45.83
C GLN A 175 8.82 4.98 47.26
N ASN A 176 8.75 4.07 48.26
CA ASN A 176 8.61 4.40 49.69
C ASN A 176 7.34 5.23 50.00
N PHE A 177 6.27 4.92 49.32
CA PHE A 177 5.00 5.63 49.42
C PHE A 177 4.09 4.98 50.46
#